data_e86bd87fb0f21e284def4f5bcc19dc05
#
_entry.id   e86bd87fb0f21e284def4f5bcc19dc05
#
_cell.length_a   1.000
_cell.length_b   1.000
_cell.length_c   1.000
_cell.angle_alpha   90.00
_cell.angle_beta   90.00
_cell.angle_gamma   90.00
#
_symmetry.space_group_name_H-M   'P 1'
#
loop_
_entity.id
_entity.type
_entity.pdbx_description
1 polymer ?
#
loop_
_entity_poly.entity_id
_entity_poly.type
_entity_poly.pdbx_seq_one_letter_code
_entity_poly.pdbx_strand_id
1 'polypeptide(L)'
;MPENKSTSSHLFLRRLEQSFYRLLRWWSLFRLRFSWARFFDEFGSVTVIVSMGILSFLLVSHFLFQSIQVMGPSMYPTLQDSNFYWVNRIAYEKKDPRPGDIVAIRDPSGSGYDVKRIIAVPTESVYISHGKVYINGKLLHEMYLPPKEPTFAYDLESEDEFFCLGSDQFFVMGDNRGNSCDSRSFGPISRGAILGRIVQ
;
A
#
# COMPACT_ATOMS: atom_id res chain seq x y z
N MET A 1 -73.79 -48.24 42.50
CA MET A 1 -72.33 -48.29 42.61
C MET A 1 -71.74 -47.12 41.76
N PRO A 2 -71.17 -46.08 42.36
CA PRO A 2 -70.47 -45.02 41.61
C PRO A 2 -69.00 -45.32 41.61
N GLU A 3 -68.44 -45.49 40.40
CA GLU A 3 -67.05 -45.77 40.10
C GLU A 3 -66.12 -44.60 40.40
N ASN A 4 -65.04 -44.96 40.99
CA ASN A 4 -63.88 -44.19 41.45
C ASN A 4 -63.12 -43.49 40.29
N LYS A 5 -63.63 -42.34 39.78
CA LYS A 5 -62.93 -41.48 38.80
C LYS A 5 -61.93 -40.50 39.43
N SER A 6 -61.86 -40.42 40.75
CA SER A 6 -61.06 -39.43 41.46
C SER A 6 -59.55 -39.81 41.58
N THR A 7 -59.24 -41.07 41.59
CA THR A 7 -57.88 -41.57 41.85
C THR A 7 -56.95 -41.45 40.64
N SER A 8 -57.50 -41.52 39.41
CA SER A 8 -56.72 -41.44 38.18
C SER A 8 -56.22 -40.03 37.86
N SER A 9 -57.04 -39.00 38.18
CA SER A 9 -56.69 -37.62 37.95
C SER A 9 -55.58 -37.12 38.89
N HIS A 10 -55.57 -37.57 40.14
CA HIS A 10 -54.52 -37.24 41.11
C HIS A 10 -53.14 -37.86 40.77
N LEU A 11 -53.14 -39.08 40.20
CA LEU A 11 -51.92 -39.76 39.75
C LEU A 11 -51.34 -39.09 38.50
N PHE A 12 -52.19 -38.61 37.59
CA PHE A 12 -51.76 -37.86 36.41
C PHE A 12 -51.17 -36.50 36.77
N LEU A 13 -51.78 -35.75 37.66
CA LEU A 13 -51.26 -34.44 38.14
C LEU A 13 -49.94 -34.61 38.88
N ARG A 14 -49.76 -35.61 39.73
CA ARG A 14 -48.49 -35.90 40.38
C ARG A 14 -47.36 -36.26 39.39
N ARG A 15 -47.66 -36.98 38.31
CA ARG A 15 -46.68 -37.27 37.25
C ARG A 15 -46.27 -36.02 36.50
N LEU A 16 -47.16 -35.09 36.21
CA LEU A 16 -46.88 -33.82 35.58
C LEU A 16 -46.00 -32.94 36.45
N GLU A 17 -46.33 -32.85 37.74
CA GLU A 17 -45.53 -32.12 38.74
C GLU A 17 -44.10 -32.67 38.82
N GLN A 18 -43.94 -33.98 38.94
CA GLN A 18 -42.61 -34.61 38.98
C GLN A 18 -41.81 -34.40 37.69
N SER A 19 -42.45 -34.38 36.54
CA SER A 19 -41.80 -34.09 35.25
C SER A 19 -41.39 -32.63 35.17
N PHE A 20 -42.21 -31.71 35.66
CA PHE A 20 -41.91 -30.27 35.71
C PHE A 20 -40.76 -29.97 36.68
N TYR A 21 -40.71 -30.57 37.86
CA TYR A 21 -39.59 -30.43 38.79
C TYR A 21 -38.28 -31.05 38.24
N ARG A 22 -38.37 -32.13 37.46
CA ARG A 22 -37.20 -32.71 36.75
C ARG A 22 -36.66 -31.75 35.70
N LEU A 23 -37.52 -31.10 34.92
CA LEU A 23 -37.12 -30.10 33.91
C LEU A 23 -36.51 -28.85 34.55
N LEU A 24 -37.11 -28.34 35.63
CA LEU A 24 -36.58 -27.19 36.39
C LEU A 24 -35.21 -27.51 36.99
N ARG A 25 -35.03 -28.71 37.53
CA ARG A 25 -33.78 -29.18 38.10
C ARG A 25 -32.71 -29.39 37.01
N TRP A 26 -33.09 -29.88 35.83
CA TRP A 26 -32.22 -29.98 34.69
C TRP A 26 -31.79 -28.61 34.16
N TRP A 27 -32.75 -27.68 34.15
CA TRP A 27 -32.49 -26.26 33.76
C TRP A 27 -31.58 -25.54 34.72
N SER A 28 -31.76 -25.76 36.02
CA SER A 28 -30.88 -25.19 37.05
C SER A 28 -29.47 -25.77 37.01
N LEU A 29 -29.32 -27.07 36.73
CA LEU A 29 -28.03 -27.71 36.57
C LEU A 29 -27.34 -27.27 35.28
N PHE A 30 -28.10 -27.05 34.21
CA PHE A 30 -27.58 -26.50 32.97
C PHE A 30 -27.09 -25.05 33.16
N ARG A 31 -27.83 -24.23 33.89
CA ARG A 31 -27.39 -22.84 34.25
C ARG A 31 -26.12 -22.84 35.12
N LEU A 32 -26.00 -23.77 36.06
CA LEU A 32 -24.83 -23.87 36.94
C LEU A 32 -23.59 -24.40 36.20
N ARG A 33 -23.78 -25.18 35.14
CA ARG A 33 -22.69 -25.79 34.37
C ARG A 33 -22.17 -24.92 33.24
N PHE A 34 -22.99 -24.03 32.70
CA PHE A 34 -22.63 -23.08 31.66
C PHE A 34 -22.40 -21.70 32.26
N SER A 35 -21.16 -21.42 32.66
CA SER A 35 -20.77 -20.10 33.12
C SER A 35 -20.67 -19.15 31.92
N TRP A 36 -21.79 -18.48 31.62
CA TRP A 36 -21.83 -17.44 30.58
C TRP A 36 -20.77 -16.36 30.84
N ALA A 37 -20.44 -16.08 32.09
CA ALA A 37 -19.40 -15.14 32.44
C ALA A 37 -18.03 -15.59 31.90
N ARG A 38 -17.62 -16.83 32.09
CA ARG A 38 -16.36 -17.34 31.55
C ARG A 38 -16.34 -17.36 30.02
N PHE A 39 -17.48 -17.73 29.43
CA PHE A 39 -17.62 -17.72 27.97
C PHE A 39 -17.44 -16.30 27.41
N PHE A 40 -18.07 -15.29 28.02
CA PHE A 40 -17.90 -13.90 27.60
C PHE A 40 -16.53 -13.34 27.94
N ASP A 41 -15.88 -13.76 29.02
CA ASP A 41 -14.51 -13.34 29.35
C ASP A 41 -13.49 -13.92 28.36
N GLU A 42 -13.59 -15.20 28.04
CA GLU A 42 -12.69 -15.83 27.05
C GLU A 42 -12.92 -15.30 25.64
N PHE A 43 -14.19 -15.17 25.18
CA PHE A 43 -14.51 -14.59 23.89
C PHE A 43 -14.17 -13.10 23.84
N GLY A 44 -14.40 -12.36 24.93
CA GLY A 44 -14.03 -10.96 25.04
C GLY A 44 -12.54 -10.74 24.88
N SER A 45 -11.72 -11.54 25.55
CA SER A 45 -10.27 -11.47 25.46
C SER A 45 -9.75 -11.77 24.04
N VAL A 46 -10.26 -12.81 23.41
CA VAL A 46 -9.89 -13.16 22.02
C VAL A 46 -10.32 -12.04 21.07
N THR A 47 -11.52 -11.50 21.22
CA THR A 47 -12.02 -10.41 20.37
C THR A 47 -11.15 -9.16 20.52
N VAL A 48 -10.74 -8.80 21.74
CA VAL A 48 -9.84 -7.66 21.99
C VAL A 48 -8.48 -7.89 21.32
N ILE A 49 -7.87 -9.06 21.48
CA ILE A 49 -6.57 -9.39 20.88
C ILE A 49 -6.65 -9.31 19.35
N VAL A 50 -7.67 -9.90 18.75
CA VAL A 50 -7.89 -9.87 17.29
C VAL A 50 -8.12 -8.43 16.81
N SER A 51 -8.94 -7.66 17.52
CA SER A 51 -9.20 -6.26 17.18
C SER A 51 -7.94 -5.40 17.27
N MET A 52 -7.13 -5.59 18.31
CA MET A 52 -5.83 -4.91 18.44
C MET A 52 -4.85 -5.31 17.34
N GLY A 53 -4.82 -6.61 16.96
CA GLY A 53 -4.02 -7.09 15.85
C GLY A 53 -4.42 -6.44 14.51
N ILE A 54 -5.71 -6.41 14.23
CA ILE A 54 -6.25 -5.76 13.02
C ILE A 54 -5.95 -4.25 13.04
N LEU A 55 -6.20 -3.58 14.15
CA LEU A 55 -5.92 -2.15 14.28
C LEU A 55 -4.44 -1.83 14.10
N SER A 56 -3.56 -2.61 14.73
CA SER A 56 -2.11 -2.49 14.57
C SER A 56 -1.69 -2.71 13.12
N PHE A 57 -2.23 -3.73 12.45
CA PHE A 57 -1.96 -3.99 11.04
C PHE A 57 -2.41 -2.83 10.14
N LEU A 58 -3.62 -2.29 10.36
CA LEU A 58 -4.13 -1.15 9.59
C LEU A 58 -3.31 0.12 9.82
N LEU A 59 -2.91 0.39 11.05
CA LEU A 59 -2.03 1.53 11.37
C LEU A 59 -0.68 1.38 10.68
N VAL A 60 -0.02 0.23 10.86
CA VAL A 60 1.29 -0.03 10.26
C VAL A 60 1.21 0.05 8.73
N SER A 61 0.22 -0.59 8.10
CA SER A 61 0.06 -0.55 6.64
C SER A 61 -0.19 0.87 6.11
N HIS A 62 -0.96 1.69 6.84
CA HIS A 62 -1.21 3.08 6.47
C HIS A 62 0.07 3.93 6.47
N PHE A 63 1.00 3.68 7.41
CA PHE A 63 2.29 4.39 7.45
C PHE A 63 3.31 3.88 6.42
N LEU A 64 3.23 2.60 6.04
CA LEU A 64 4.18 1.99 5.11
C LEU A 64 3.84 2.27 3.64
N PHE A 65 2.55 2.31 3.31
CA PHE A 65 2.06 2.50 1.96
C PHE A 65 1.13 3.70 1.88
N GLN A 66 1.41 4.58 0.96
CA GLN A 66 0.56 5.72 0.65
C GLN A 66 0.04 5.59 -0.78
N SER A 67 -1.28 5.70 -0.95
CA SER A 67 -1.87 5.81 -2.29
C SER A 67 -1.67 7.22 -2.82
N ILE A 68 -1.17 7.33 -4.04
CA ILE A 68 -1.09 8.60 -4.78
C ILE A 68 -1.84 8.47 -6.08
N GLN A 69 -2.48 9.53 -6.50
CA GLN A 69 -3.03 9.65 -7.84
C GLN A 69 -1.98 10.29 -8.74
N VAL A 70 -1.62 9.58 -9.83
CA VAL A 70 -0.73 10.14 -10.85
C VAL A 70 -1.52 11.15 -11.66
N MET A 71 -1.05 12.39 -11.68
CA MET A 71 -1.65 13.46 -12.46
C MET A 71 -0.73 13.84 -13.62
N GLY A 72 -1.25 13.75 -14.84
CA GLY A 72 -0.54 14.05 -16.07
C GLY A 72 0.10 12.84 -16.74
N PRO A 73 0.40 12.97 -18.02
CA PRO A 73 0.86 11.88 -18.87
C PRO A 73 2.37 11.64 -18.83
N SER A 74 3.12 12.24 -17.90
CA SER A 74 4.60 12.23 -17.90
C SER A 74 5.23 10.83 -17.84
N MET A 75 4.50 9.83 -17.33
CA MET A 75 4.95 8.44 -17.21
C MET A 75 4.27 7.48 -18.20
N TYR A 76 3.49 7.99 -19.15
CA TYR A 76 2.90 7.17 -20.21
C TYR A 76 4.00 6.58 -21.11
N PRO A 77 3.91 5.31 -21.55
CA PRO A 77 2.80 4.38 -21.34
C PRO A 77 2.90 3.55 -20.05
N THR A 78 3.97 3.67 -19.28
CA THR A 78 4.23 2.81 -18.11
C THR A 78 3.19 3.02 -17.01
N LEU A 79 2.82 4.27 -16.72
CA LEU A 79 1.74 4.60 -15.81
C LEU A 79 0.69 5.43 -16.56
N GLN A 80 -0.57 5.16 -16.25
CA GLN A 80 -1.68 5.88 -16.84
C GLN A 80 -2.07 7.08 -15.98
N ASP A 81 -2.42 8.17 -16.65
CA ASP A 81 -2.96 9.37 -16.02
C ASP A 81 -4.21 9.07 -15.20
N SER A 82 -4.41 9.81 -14.13
CA SER A 82 -5.55 9.72 -13.21
C SER A 82 -5.71 8.41 -12.45
N ASN A 83 -4.83 7.43 -12.64
CA ASN A 83 -4.83 6.18 -11.89
C ASN A 83 -4.15 6.32 -10.52
N PHE A 84 -4.58 5.45 -9.60
CA PHE A 84 -4.00 5.36 -8.26
C PHE A 84 -2.90 4.29 -8.23
N TYR A 85 -1.77 4.65 -7.62
CA TYR A 85 -0.63 3.75 -7.42
C TYR A 85 -0.19 3.79 -5.95
N TRP A 86 0.43 2.70 -5.49
CA TRP A 86 0.95 2.60 -4.15
C TRP A 86 2.40 3.06 -4.08
N VAL A 87 2.71 3.90 -3.11
CA VAL A 87 4.08 4.32 -2.79
C VAL A 87 4.55 3.55 -1.56
N ASN A 88 5.61 2.78 -1.72
CA ASN A 88 6.33 2.19 -0.61
C ASN A 88 7.34 3.21 -0.07
N ARG A 89 7.01 3.83 1.05
CA ARG A 89 7.82 4.89 1.67
C ARG A 89 9.09 4.38 2.35
N ILE A 90 9.09 3.12 2.78
CA ILE A 90 10.24 2.51 3.46
C ILE A 90 11.17 1.77 2.50
N ALA A 91 10.88 1.78 1.19
CA ALA A 91 11.66 1.05 0.20
C ALA A 91 13.16 1.40 0.24
N TYR A 92 13.45 2.63 0.64
CA TYR A 92 14.79 3.20 0.63
C TYR A 92 15.35 3.55 2.01
N GLU A 93 14.81 3.01 3.09
CA GLU A 93 15.37 3.17 4.44
C GLU A 93 16.68 2.37 4.62
N LYS A 94 16.76 1.22 3.96
CA LYS A 94 17.90 0.30 4.08
C LYS A 94 18.64 0.06 2.77
N LYS A 95 18.16 0.64 1.67
CA LYS A 95 18.72 0.46 0.32
C LYS A 95 18.63 1.78 -0.41
N ASP A 96 19.60 2.05 -1.26
CA ASP A 96 19.54 3.22 -2.12
C ASP A 96 18.63 2.99 -3.33
N PRO A 97 18.02 4.06 -3.86
CA PRO A 97 17.33 4.03 -5.13
C PRO A 97 18.26 3.55 -6.26
N ARG A 98 17.70 2.80 -7.20
CA ARG A 98 18.47 2.21 -8.30
C ARG A 98 18.01 2.73 -9.65
N PRO A 99 18.89 2.75 -10.67
CA PRO A 99 18.44 3.03 -12.03
C PRO A 99 17.30 2.11 -12.45
N GLY A 100 16.28 2.69 -13.08
CA GLY A 100 15.06 2.00 -13.48
C GLY A 100 13.93 2.01 -12.44
N ASP A 101 14.17 2.33 -11.17
CA ASP A 101 13.10 2.47 -10.17
C ASP A 101 12.16 3.63 -10.53
N ILE A 102 10.86 3.39 -10.44
CA ILE A 102 9.85 4.45 -10.52
C ILE A 102 9.59 4.98 -9.11
N VAL A 103 9.75 6.28 -8.94
CA VAL A 103 9.72 6.93 -7.63
C VAL A 103 8.73 8.08 -7.59
N ALA A 104 8.11 8.26 -6.43
CA ALA A 104 7.45 9.50 -6.09
C ALA A 104 8.48 10.48 -5.58
N ILE A 105 8.51 11.68 -6.13
CA ILE A 105 9.41 12.76 -5.74
C ILE A 105 8.61 13.97 -5.27
N ARG A 106 9.23 14.81 -4.45
CA ARG A 106 8.70 16.14 -4.16
C ARG A 106 8.92 17.00 -5.41
N ASP A 107 7.84 17.61 -5.88
CA ASP A 107 7.91 18.50 -7.03
C ASP A 107 8.87 19.67 -6.75
N PRO A 108 9.91 19.88 -7.57
CA PRO A 108 10.81 21.01 -7.41
C PRO A 108 10.14 22.38 -7.51
N SER A 109 8.99 22.47 -8.20
CA SER A 109 8.16 23.70 -8.26
C SER A 109 7.44 23.99 -6.94
N GLY A 110 7.45 23.06 -5.97
CA GLY A 110 6.90 23.25 -4.63
C GLY A 110 5.40 22.96 -4.49
N SER A 111 4.72 22.50 -5.52
CA SER A 111 3.26 22.36 -5.56
C SER A 111 2.72 20.96 -5.23
N GLY A 112 3.57 19.97 -4.93
CA GLY A 112 3.06 18.62 -4.66
C GLY A 112 4.05 17.49 -4.85
N TYR A 113 3.57 16.42 -5.46
CA TYR A 113 4.35 15.22 -5.76
C TYR A 113 4.34 14.97 -7.26
N ASP A 114 5.46 14.49 -7.76
CA ASP A 114 5.58 14.05 -9.13
C ASP A 114 6.08 12.60 -9.17
N VAL A 115 5.84 11.90 -10.26
CA VAL A 115 6.31 10.53 -10.44
C VAL A 115 7.25 10.48 -11.63
N LYS A 116 8.46 9.96 -11.40
CA LYS A 116 9.52 9.87 -12.40
C LYS A 116 10.28 8.55 -12.27
N ARG A 117 11.08 8.24 -13.29
CA ARG A 117 12.01 7.11 -13.28
C ARG A 117 13.41 7.59 -12.97
N ILE A 118 14.11 6.87 -12.08
CA ILE A 118 15.55 7.08 -11.84
C ILE A 118 16.32 6.62 -13.05
N ILE A 119 17.10 7.52 -13.62
CA ILE A 119 17.94 7.28 -14.79
C ILE A 119 19.40 7.11 -14.38
N ALA A 120 19.88 7.98 -13.48
CA ALA A 120 21.23 7.89 -12.96
C ALA A 120 21.26 8.14 -11.45
N VAL A 121 22.25 7.56 -10.79
CA VAL A 121 22.47 7.61 -9.34
C VAL A 121 23.70 8.48 -8.99
N PRO A 122 23.94 8.79 -7.71
CA PRO A 122 25.06 9.61 -7.31
C PRO A 122 26.38 9.23 -7.94
N THR A 123 27.18 10.25 -8.25
CA THR A 123 28.52 10.16 -8.89
C THR A 123 28.57 9.73 -10.34
N GLU A 124 27.43 9.44 -10.95
CA GLU A 124 27.36 9.15 -12.38
C GLU A 124 27.26 10.43 -13.21
N SER A 125 27.65 10.32 -14.48
CA SER A 125 27.44 11.37 -15.48
C SER A 125 26.32 10.98 -16.44
N VAL A 126 25.47 11.95 -16.77
CA VAL A 126 24.41 11.80 -17.78
C VAL A 126 24.75 12.70 -18.95
N TYR A 127 24.73 12.14 -20.14
CA TYR A 127 24.90 12.87 -21.38
C TYR A 127 23.73 12.56 -22.32
N ILE A 128 23.09 13.59 -22.80
CA ILE A 128 21.95 13.49 -23.71
C ILE A 128 22.42 14.09 -25.05
N SER A 129 22.39 13.29 -26.09
CA SER A 129 22.83 13.68 -27.41
C SER A 129 22.15 12.88 -28.50
N HIS A 130 21.82 13.54 -29.63
CA HIS A 130 21.21 12.91 -30.80
C HIS A 130 20.02 12.00 -30.47
N GLY A 131 19.18 12.42 -29.56
CA GLY A 131 17.98 11.67 -29.14
C GLY A 131 18.24 10.45 -28.25
N LYS A 132 19.46 10.31 -27.68
CA LYS A 132 19.88 9.19 -26.85
C LYS A 132 20.45 9.65 -25.52
N VAL A 133 20.35 8.76 -24.53
CA VAL A 133 20.87 8.98 -23.18
C VAL A 133 22.10 8.08 -22.97
N TYR A 134 23.14 8.64 -22.40
CA TYR A 134 24.36 7.95 -22.05
C TYR A 134 24.66 8.14 -20.57
N ILE A 135 25.00 7.05 -19.87
CA ILE A 135 25.42 7.06 -18.48
C ILE A 135 26.89 6.65 -18.43
N ASN A 136 27.74 7.52 -17.86
CA ASN A 136 29.19 7.31 -17.81
C ASN A 136 29.78 6.98 -19.21
N GLY A 137 29.27 7.65 -20.24
CA GLY A 137 29.69 7.44 -21.63
C GLY A 137 29.16 6.18 -22.33
N LYS A 138 28.30 5.39 -21.64
CA LYS A 138 27.68 4.19 -22.21
C LYS A 138 26.22 4.45 -22.56
N LEU A 139 25.80 4.02 -23.74
CA LEU A 139 24.40 4.13 -24.17
C LEU A 139 23.49 3.40 -23.21
N LEU A 140 22.48 4.12 -22.72
CA LEU A 140 21.41 3.55 -21.88
C LEU A 140 20.40 2.80 -22.76
N HIS A 141 20.15 1.53 -22.44
CA HIS A 141 19.13 0.73 -23.11
C HIS A 141 17.79 0.87 -22.39
N GLU A 142 16.85 1.54 -23.02
CA GLU A 142 15.57 1.95 -22.39
C GLU A 142 14.40 1.14 -22.96
N MET A 143 14.33 -0.14 -22.56
CA MET A 143 13.29 -1.07 -23.05
C MET A 143 11.86 -0.71 -22.59
N TYR A 144 11.70 0.21 -21.65
CA TYR A 144 10.42 0.72 -21.16
C TYR A 144 9.83 1.83 -22.02
N LEU A 145 10.63 2.40 -22.92
CA LEU A 145 10.16 3.41 -23.87
C LEU A 145 9.58 2.76 -25.12
N PRO A 146 8.64 3.42 -25.79
CA PRO A 146 8.21 3.04 -27.12
C PRO A 146 9.39 2.99 -28.09
N PRO A 147 9.38 2.07 -29.07
CA PRO A 147 10.46 1.99 -30.06
C PRO A 147 10.62 3.31 -30.80
N LYS A 148 11.85 3.80 -30.87
CA LYS A 148 12.26 5.03 -31.60
C LYS A 148 11.77 6.35 -30.99
N GLU A 149 11.35 6.36 -29.70
CA GLU A 149 11.05 7.63 -29.04
C GLU A 149 12.37 8.32 -28.65
N PRO A 150 12.70 9.49 -29.24
CA PRO A 150 13.94 10.19 -28.97
C PRO A 150 13.85 10.93 -27.63
N THR A 151 14.98 11.03 -26.95
CA THR A 151 15.13 11.86 -25.74
C THR A 151 15.97 13.09 -26.10
N PHE A 152 15.32 14.24 -26.16
CA PHE A 152 16.01 15.50 -26.41
C PHE A 152 16.37 16.20 -25.11
N ALA A 153 17.40 17.05 -25.15
CA ALA A 153 17.67 18.05 -24.14
C ALA A 153 16.46 18.95 -23.93
N TYR A 154 16.35 19.58 -22.78
CA TYR A 154 15.21 20.50 -22.52
C TYR A 154 15.33 21.77 -23.34
N ASP A 155 16.54 22.28 -23.50
CA ASP A 155 16.82 23.42 -24.35
C ASP A 155 16.91 22.97 -25.81
N LEU A 156 15.93 23.38 -26.58
CA LEU A 156 15.85 23.08 -28.01
C LEU A 156 16.99 23.71 -28.85
N GLU A 157 17.73 24.67 -28.26
CA GLU A 157 18.88 25.32 -28.90
C GLU A 157 20.18 24.51 -28.70
N SER A 158 20.24 23.60 -27.72
CA SER A 158 21.41 22.72 -27.51
C SER A 158 21.07 21.28 -27.90
N GLU A 159 21.80 20.76 -28.88
CA GLU A 159 21.71 19.34 -29.29
C GLU A 159 22.24 18.39 -28.20
N ASP A 160 23.08 18.92 -27.30
CA ASP A 160 23.83 18.16 -26.31
C ASP A 160 23.66 18.74 -24.90
N GLU A 161 23.40 17.90 -23.93
CA GLU A 161 23.27 18.29 -22.53
C GLU A 161 24.06 17.31 -21.64
N PHE A 162 24.82 17.86 -20.68
CA PHE A 162 25.71 17.07 -19.82
C PHE A 162 25.54 17.43 -18.35
N PHE A 163 25.33 16.40 -17.52
CA PHE A 163 25.20 16.53 -16.08
C PHE A 163 26.20 15.64 -15.36
N CYS A 164 26.93 16.18 -14.38
CA CYS A 164 27.69 15.42 -13.41
C CYS A 164 26.96 15.39 -12.09
N LEU A 165 26.60 14.21 -11.59
CA LEU A 165 25.86 14.07 -10.35
C LEU A 165 26.79 14.10 -9.15
N GLY A 166 26.42 14.92 -8.15
CA GLY A 166 27.05 14.91 -6.86
C GLY A 166 26.74 13.65 -6.04
N SER A 167 27.32 13.57 -4.84
CA SER A 167 27.21 12.40 -3.96
C SER A 167 25.80 12.12 -3.40
N ASP A 168 24.88 13.07 -3.52
CA ASP A 168 23.47 12.95 -3.06
C ASP A 168 22.47 13.25 -4.16
N GLN A 169 22.90 13.22 -5.42
CA GLN A 169 22.08 13.65 -6.53
C GLN A 169 21.64 12.47 -7.40
N PHE A 170 20.38 12.52 -7.82
CA PHE A 170 19.75 11.55 -8.72
C PHE A 170 19.21 12.27 -9.94
N PHE A 171 19.36 11.67 -11.09
CA PHE A 171 18.78 12.15 -12.34
C PHE A 171 17.51 11.37 -12.64
N VAL A 172 16.40 12.06 -12.79
CA VAL A 172 15.10 11.43 -12.99
C VAL A 172 14.47 11.93 -14.28
N MET A 173 13.77 11.05 -14.99
CA MET A 173 13.02 11.42 -16.19
C MET A 173 11.65 10.78 -16.23
N GLY A 174 10.72 11.41 -16.93
CA GLY A 174 9.45 10.79 -17.29
C GLY A 174 9.63 9.79 -18.43
N ASP A 175 8.81 8.75 -18.49
CA ASP A 175 8.80 7.79 -19.57
C ASP A 175 8.19 8.41 -20.86
N ASN A 176 7.31 9.39 -20.73
CA ASN A 176 6.85 10.24 -21.84
C ASN A 176 7.84 11.38 -22.09
N ARG A 177 8.92 11.08 -22.77
CA ARG A 177 10.07 11.99 -22.98
C ARG A 177 9.70 13.35 -23.59
N GLY A 178 8.76 13.39 -24.49
CA GLY A 178 8.31 14.61 -25.14
C GLY A 178 7.34 15.43 -24.31
N ASN A 179 6.79 14.86 -23.23
CA ASN A 179 5.77 15.52 -22.39
C ASN A 179 6.05 15.29 -20.90
N SER A 180 7.26 15.61 -20.46
CA SER A 180 7.69 15.49 -19.07
C SER A 180 8.57 16.66 -18.68
N CYS A 181 8.18 17.38 -17.63
CA CYS A 181 9.06 18.26 -16.90
C CYS A 181 9.84 17.40 -15.87
N ASP A 182 11.14 17.27 -16.06
CA ASP A 182 12.00 16.36 -15.29
C ASP A 182 13.43 16.93 -15.13
N SER A 183 14.39 16.10 -14.74
CA SER A 183 15.76 16.58 -14.48
C SER A 183 16.44 17.26 -15.66
N ARG A 184 15.97 17.09 -16.87
CA ARG A 184 16.41 17.88 -18.02
C ARG A 184 16.05 19.36 -17.87
N SER A 185 14.94 19.66 -17.19
CA SER A 185 14.41 21.02 -16.99
C SER A 185 14.87 21.63 -15.67
N PHE A 186 14.73 20.89 -14.56
CA PHE A 186 15.00 21.40 -13.22
C PHE A 186 16.32 20.93 -12.61
N GLY A 187 17.10 20.11 -13.35
CA GLY A 187 18.35 19.56 -12.88
C GLY A 187 18.20 18.32 -11.98
N PRO A 188 19.33 17.78 -11.49
CA PRO A 188 19.31 16.62 -10.57
C PRO A 188 18.61 16.95 -9.26
N ILE A 189 17.94 15.93 -8.68
CA ILE A 189 17.26 16.03 -7.39
C ILE A 189 18.10 15.42 -6.27
N SER A 190 17.94 15.91 -5.03
CA SER A 190 18.59 15.30 -3.85
C SER A 190 17.88 14.02 -3.42
N ARG A 191 18.58 13.16 -2.67
CA ARG A 191 18.01 11.96 -2.05
C ARG A 191 16.77 12.27 -1.19
N GLY A 192 16.80 13.40 -0.48
CA GLY A 192 15.69 13.83 0.37
C GLY A 192 14.42 14.23 -0.37
N ALA A 193 14.49 14.46 -1.68
CA ALA A 193 13.32 14.70 -2.52
C ALA A 193 12.59 13.41 -2.90
N ILE A 194 13.24 12.23 -2.80
CA ILE A 194 12.64 10.93 -3.12
C ILE A 194 11.83 10.43 -1.93
N LEU A 195 10.53 10.33 -2.11
CA LEU A 195 9.55 10.01 -1.05
C LEU A 195 9.32 8.51 -0.89
N GLY A 196 9.50 7.75 -1.96
CA GLY A 196 9.31 6.30 -1.97
C GLY A 196 9.26 5.72 -3.37
N ARG A 197 9.17 4.40 -3.42
CA ARG A 197 9.11 3.63 -4.67
C ARG A 197 7.65 3.33 -5.03
N ILE A 198 7.31 3.52 -6.30
CA ILE A 198 6.02 3.07 -6.86
C ILE A 198 6.01 1.55 -6.94
N VAL A 199 4.94 0.95 -6.42
CA VAL A 199 4.64 -0.48 -6.55
C VAL A 199 3.58 -0.62 -7.64
N GLN A 200 3.93 -1.37 -8.67
CA GLN A 200 3.03 -1.74 -9.78
C GLN A 200 2.31 -3.06 -9.47
#